data_ed59a9ea54a78dee9f63c2d5bb806607
#
_entry.id   ed59a9ea54a78dee9f63c2d5bb806607
#
_cell.length_a   1.000
_cell.length_b   1.000
_cell.length_c   1.000
_cell.angle_alpha   90.00
_cell.angle_beta   90.00
_cell.angle_gamma   90.00
#
_symmetry.space_group_name_H-M   'P 1'
#
loop_
_entity.id
_entity.type
_entity.pdbx_description
1 polymer ?
#
loop_
_entity_poly.entity_id
_entity_poly.type
_entity_poly.pdbx_seq_one_letter_code
_entity_poly.pdbx_strand_id
1 'polypeptide(L)'
;GLTEEDVPRRFKHPYAETRFMAEQKVFGAQEFGLEVIALRPRHVTGAGDMNLFTRLLAQQRKNRLAIIGNGLNKVDFTSMQNLNDALMSSVLVSGSALGKAYNISNGTPIPYWDVVNYVMRQMHVPPVTRYRGPGMAYSVGALSEAACKLWPGQPAPTLTRLGVQEMSKDFTLDISRARHYLDYDPKVSLWTALDEFCGWWKAQESPYR
;
A
#
# COMPACT_ATOMS: atom_id res chain seq x y z
N GLY A 1 12.49 -10.34 1.71
CA GLY A 1 11.19 -9.74 2.07
C GLY A 1 10.88 -9.92 3.54
N LEU A 2 9.98 -9.11 4.07
CA LEU A 2 9.49 -9.26 5.44
C LEU A 2 8.52 -10.44 5.50
N THR A 3 8.68 -11.27 6.51
CA THR A 3 7.77 -12.37 6.83
C THR A 3 6.63 -11.89 7.74
N GLU A 4 5.66 -12.73 8.01
CA GLU A 4 4.54 -12.41 8.91
C GLU A 4 4.97 -12.30 10.38
N GLU A 5 6.13 -12.84 10.76
CA GLU A 5 6.74 -12.73 12.09
C GLU A 5 7.48 -11.41 12.32
N ASP A 6 7.78 -10.66 11.24
CA ASP A 6 8.51 -9.39 11.32
C ASP A 6 7.62 -8.25 11.85
N VAL A 7 7.04 -8.46 13.02
CA VAL A 7 6.21 -7.47 13.69
C VAL A 7 7.07 -6.56 14.57
N PRO A 8 6.98 -5.23 14.41
CA PRO A 8 7.79 -4.31 15.21
C PRO A 8 7.39 -4.35 16.68
N ARG A 9 8.39 -4.34 17.57
CA ARG A 9 8.15 -4.26 19.04
C ARG A 9 7.47 -2.97 19.48
N ARG A 10 7.60 -1.89 18.69
CA ARG A 10 6.98 -0.59 18.90
C ARG A 10 6.49 -0.02 17.59
N PHE A 11 5.23 0.35 17.55
CA PHE A 11 4.66 1.03 16.40
C PHE A 11 4.98 2.54 16.46
N LYS A 12 5.51 3.07 15.36
CA LYS A 12 5.83 4.50 15.23
C LYS A 12 4.62 5.33 14.82
N HIS A 13 3.56 4.68 14.34
CA HIS A 13 2.38 5.34 13.78
C HIS A 13 1.11 4.68 14.30
N PRO A 14 0.13 5.48 14.78
CA PRO A 14 -1.14 4.96 15.31
C PRO A 14 -1.90 4.06 14.33
N TYR A 15 -1.81 4.35 13.03
CA TYR A 15 -2.45 3.53 12.00
C TYR A 15 -1.96 2.08 12.03
N ALA A 16 -0.64 1.87 12.06
CA ALA A 16 -0.08 0.51 12.09
C ALA A 16 -0.42 -0.20 13.42
N GLU A 17 -0.40 0.53 14.54
CA GLU A 17 -0.75 0.02 15.85
C GLU A 17 -2.22 -0.44 15.92
N THR A 18 -3.15 0.38 15.46
CA THR A 18 -4.57 0.04 15.46
C THR A 18 -4.90 -1.14 14.55
N ARG A 19 -4.22 -1.27 13.39
CA ARG A 19 -4.35 -2.44 12.51
C ARG A 19 -3.87 -3.71 13.19
N PHE A 20 -2.72 -3.65 13.86
CA PHE A 20 -2.20 -4.78 14.61
C PHE A 20 -3.12 -5.18 15.76
N MET A 21 -3.61 -4.20 16.55
CA MET A 21 -4.57 -4.46 17.62
C MET A 21 -5.86 -5.10 17.10
N ALA A 22 -6.36 -4.66 15.95
CA ALA A 22 -7.54 -5.25 15.33
C ALA A 22 -7.28 -6.72 14.93
N GLU A 23 -6.13 -7.00 14.34
CA GLU A 23 -5.72 -8.36 13.98
C GLU A 23 -5.63 -9.27 15.23
N GLN A 24 -5.00 -8.79 16.30
CA GLN A 24 -4.91 -9.55 17.56
C GLN A 24 -6.29 -9.85 18.17
N LYS A 25 -7.23 -8.90 18.10
CA LYS A 25 -8.61 -9.14 18.55
C LYS A 25 -9.32 -10.19 17.71
N VAL A 26 -9.11 -10.17 16.39
CA VAL A 26 -9.70 -11.16 15.49
C VAL A 26 -9.11 -12.55 15.79
N PHE A 27 -7.81 -12.67 15.98
CA PHE A 27 -7.20 -13.96 16.38
C PHE A 27 -7.67 -14.43 17.75
N GLY A 28 -7.88 -13.55 18.71
CA GLY A 28 -8.47 -13.91 20.01
C GLY A 28 -9.87 -14.51 19.92
N ALA A 29 -10.63 -14.24 18.86
CA ALA A 29 -11.96 -14.82 18.67
C ALA A 29 -11.94 -16.33 18.37
N GLN A 30 -10.78 -16.91 18.08
CA GLN A 30 -10.61 -18.38 17.94
C GLN A 30 -10.92 -19.11 19.25
N GLU A 31 -10.69 -18.48 20.41
CA GLU A 31 -11.05 -19.04 21.71
C GLU A 31 -12.57 -19.28 21.85
N PHE A 32 -13.36 -18.58 21.02
CA PHE A 32 -14.81 -18.74 20.95
C PHE A 32 -15.27 -19.60 19.77
N GLY A 33 -14.34 -20.35 19.13
CA GLY A 33 -14.63 -21.28 18.05
C GLY A 33 -14.72 -20.63 16.65
N LEU A 34 -14.25 -19.38 16.49
CA LEU A 34 -14.24 -18.74 15.18
C LEU A 34 -13.03 -19.19 14.36
N GLU A 35 -13.25 -19.62 13.12
CA GLU A 35 -12.19 -19.88 12.16
C GLU A 35 -11.71 -18.55 11.55
N VAL A 36 -10.42 -18.23 11.71
CA VAL A 36 -9.88 -16.91 11.40
C VAL A 36 -8.66 -17.01 10.50
N ILE A 37 -8.59 -16.13 9.53
CA ILE A 37 -7.40 -15.85 8.70
C ILE A 37 -7.23 -14.32 8.60
N ALA A 38 -6.00 -13.83 8.65
CA ALA A 38 -5.69 -12.43 8.40
C ALA A 38 -4.87 -12.30 7.10
N LEU A 39 -5.41 -11.59 6.10
CA LEU A 39 -4.65 -11.23 4.90
C LEU A 39 -4.04 -9.84 5.07
N ARG A 40 -2.75 -9.71 4.78
CA ARG A 40 -1.97 -8.46 4.87
C ARG A 40 -1.54 -8.00 3.48
N PRO A 41 -2.45 -7.40 2.68
CA PRO A 41 -2.09 -6.92 1.35
C PRO A 41 -1.23 -5.66 1.41
N ARG A 42 -0.32 -5.50 0.45
CA ARG A 42 0.50 -4.30 0.30
C ARG A 42 0.09 -3.51 -0.94
N HIS A 43 -0.13 -2.19 -0.80
CA HIS A 43 -0.43 -1.27 -1.89
C HIS A 43 -1.39 -1.85 -2.94
N VAL A 44 -2.62 -2.12 -2.52
CA VAL A 44 -3.64 -2.65 -3.43
C VAL A 44 -3.96 -1.62 -4.50
N THR A 45 -3.93 -2.04 -5.77
CA THR A 45 -4.22 -1.17 -6.91
C THR A 45 -5.05 -1.89 -7.98
N GLY A 46 -5.80 -1.12 -8.74
CA GLY A 46 -6.72 -1.56 -9.78
C GLY A 46 -7.85 -0.56 -9.96
N ALA A 47 -8.85 -0.90 -10.76
CA ALA A 47 -10.04 -0.07 -10.91
C ALA A 47 -10.70 0.18 -9.53
N GLY A 48 -11.03 1.45 -9.25
CA GLY A 48 -11.63 1.85 -7.97
C GLY A 48 -10.63 2.29 -6.89
N ASP A 49 -9.30 2.26 -7.12
CA ASP A 49 -8.33 2.77 -6.17
C ASP A 49 -8.44 4.30 -6.02
N MET A 50 -9.06 4.74 -4.92
CA MET A 50 -9.22 6.16 -4.56
C MET A 50 -8.12 6.66 -3.61
N ASN A 51 -7.09 5.86 -3.30
CA ASN A 51 -6.16 6.19 -2.23
C ASN A 51 -4.78 6.64 -2.73
N LEU A 52 -3.99 5.71 -3.28
CA LEU A 52 -2.58 5.98 -3.55
C LEU A 52 -2.41 6.89 -4.78
N PHE A 53 -2.78 6.40 -5.95
CA PHE A 53 -2.47 7.09 -7.20
C PHE A 53 -3.30 8.34 -7.42
N THR A 54 -4.54 8.39 -6.96
CA THR A 54 -5.38 9.60 -7.02
C THR A 54 -4.75 10.77 -6.27
N ARG A 55 -4.20 10.51 -5.08
CA ARG A 55 -3.49 11.53 -4.28
C ARG A 55 -2.19 11.96 -4.95
N LEU A 56 -1.41 11.00 -5.47
CA LEU A 56 -0.16 11.30 -6.16
C LEU A 56 -0.39 12.12 -7.43
N LEU A 57 -1.40 11.78 -8.25
CA LEU A 57 -1.80 12.55 -9.42
C LEU A 57 -2.19 13.99 -9.04
N ALA A 58 -3.04 14.16 -8.02
CA ALA A 58 -3.45 15.49 -7.54
C ALA A 58 -2.27 16.32 -7.05
N GLN A 59 -1.29 15.72 -6.39
CA GLN A 59 -0.07 16.41 -5.94
C GLN A 59 0.85 16.75 -7.11
N GLN A 60 1.03 15.84 -8.07
CA GLN A 60 1.90 16.09 -9.21
C GLN A 60 1.32 17.13 -10.18
N ARG A 61 0.01 17.16 -10.40
CA ARG A 61 -0.65 18.24 -11.16
C ARG A 61 -0.38 19.63 -10.56
N LYS A 62 -0.19 19.71 -9.24
CA LYS A 62 0.24 20.94 -8.53
C LYS A 62 1.75 21.08 -8.45
N ASN A 63 2.52 20.22 -9.12
CA ASN A 63 3.99 20.19 -9.11
C ASN A 63 4.59 20.11 -7.69
N ARG A 64 3.97 19.33 -6.79
CA ARG A 64 4.36 19.21 -5.37
C ARG A 64 5.10 17.92 -5.04
N LEU A 65 5.10 16.93 -5.95
CA LEU A 65 5.84 15.69 -5.72
C LEU A 65 7.34 15.86 -5.95
N ALA A 66 8.10 15.08 -5.21
CA ALA A 66 9.53 14.90 -5.40
C ALA A 66 9.91 13.47 -5.03
N ILE A 67 10.85 12.90 -5.76
CA ILE A 67 11.49 11.62 -5.45
C ILE A 67 12.23 11.80 -4.12
N ILE A 68 11.96 10.94 -3.14
CA ILE A 68 12.58 11.01 -1.83
C ILE A 68 13.74 10.02 -1.78
N GLY A 69 14.93 10.50 -1.45
CA GLY A 69 16.15 9.69 -1.48
C GLY A 69 16.69 9.54 -2.90
N ASN A 70 17.21 8.36 -3.21
CA ASN A 70 17.77 8.04 -4.53
C ASN A 70 16.73 7.55 -5.55
N GLY A 71 15.49 7.30 -5.12
CA GLY A 71 14.41 6.82 -5.97
C GLY A 71 14.46 5.34 -6.35
N LEU A 72 15.38 4.56 -5.79
CA LEU A 72 15.61 3.15 -6.13
C LEU A 72 14.95 2.19 -5.14
N ASN A 73 14.21 2.70 -4.15
CA ASN A 73 13.54 1.89 -3.15
C ASN A 73 12.51 0.96 -3.79
N LYS A 74 12.60 -0.32 -3.45
CA LYS A 74 11.72 -1.37 -3.96
C LYS A 74 10.57 -1.63 -3.00
N VAL A 75 9.38 -1.75 -3.55
CA VAL A 75 8.17 -2.04 -2.80
C VAL A 75 7.34 -3.08 -3.51
N ASP A 76 6.51 -3.77 -2.74
CA ASP A 76 5.50 -4.65 -3.29
C ASP A 76 4.17 -3.93 -3.51
N PHE A 77 3.47 -4.38 -4.53
CA PHE A 77 2.10 -4.02 -4.84
C PHE A 77 1.23 -5.27 -4.93
N THR A 78 -0.06 -5.09 -4.79
CA THR A 78 -1.05 -6.16 -4.94
C THR A 78 -2.07 -5.70 -5.97
N SER A 79 -2.30 -6.46 -7.05
CA SER A 79 -3.44 -6.18 -7.92
C SER A 79 -4.74 -6.53 -7.20
N MET A 80 -5.81 -5.81 -7.50
CA MET A 80 -7.13 -6.08 -6.90
C MET A 80 -7.61 -7.50 -7.22
N GLN A 81 -7.35 -8.00 -8.44
CA GLN A 81 -7.72 -9.36 -8.80
C GLN A 81 -6.95 -10.41 -7.99
N ASN A 82 -5.63 -10.26 -7.86
CA ASN A 82 -4.83 -11.19 -7.04
C ASN A 82 -5.26 -11.15 -5.56
N LEU A 83 -5.68 -9.99 -5.03
CA LEU A 83 -6.25 -9.90 -3.69
C LEU A 83 -7.59 -10.66 -3.60
N ASN A 84 -8.47 -10.53 -4.61
CA ASN A 84 -9.73 -11.25 -4.65
C ASN A 84 -9.49 -12.76 -4.72
N ASP A 85 -8.52 -13.22 -5.50
CA ASP A 85 -8.13 -14.63 -5.55
C ASP A 85 -7.63 -15.12 -4.18
N ALA A 86 -6.80 -14.33 -3.49
CA ALA A 86 -6.36 -14.65 -2.13
C ALA A 86 -7.53 -14.72 -1.13
N LEU A 87 -8.49 -13.81 -1.23
CA LEU A 87 -9.71 -13.81 -0.41
C LEU A 87 -10.55 -15.08 -0.68
N MET A 88 -10.76 -15.43 -1.94
CA MET A 88 -11.50 -16.65 -2.31
C MET A 88 -10.78 -17.90 -1.81
N SER A 89 -9.47 -18.00 -2.01
CA SER A 89 -8.68 -19.11 -1.48
C SER A 89 -8.81 -19.21 0.04
N SER A 90 -8.77 -18.07 0.76
CA SER A 90 -8.85 -18.05 2.22
C SER A 90 -10.18 -18.58 2.79
N VAL A 91 -11.26 -18.52 2.03
CA VAL A 91 -12.57 -19.07 2.42
C VAL A 91 -12.63 -20.60 2.25
N LEU A 92 -11.80 -21.14 1.36
CA LEU A 92 -11.85 -22.56 0.99
C LEU A 92 -10.87 -23.42 1.81
N VAL A 93 -9.96 -22.82 2.56
CA VAL A 93 -8.97 -23.57 3.35
C VAL A 93 -9.50 -23.95 4.73
N SER A 94 -8.84 -24.95 5.34
CA SER A 94 -9.18 -25.48 6.65
C SER A 94 -7.93 -25.96 7.40
N GLY A 95 -8.11 -26.41 8.61
CA GLY A 95 -7.07 -27.08 9.39
C GLY A 95 -5.87 -26.16 9.68
N SER A 96 -4.67 -26.57 9.26
CA SER A 96 -3.41 -25.88 9.59
C SER A 96 -3.24 -24.51 8.94
N ALA A 97 -4.08 -24.13 7.99
CA ALA A 97 -4.11 -22.79 7.40
C ALA A 97 -4.82 -21.76 8.29
N LEU A 98 -5.71 -22.20 9.17
CA LEU A 98 -6.45 -21.30 10.07
C LEU A 98 -5.56 -20.74 11.18
N GLY A 99 -5.97 -19.62 11.73
CA GLY A 99 -5.28 -18.96 12.85
C GLY A 99 -3.98 -18.25 12.47
N LYS A 100 -3.75 -17.97 11.20
CA LYS A 100 -2.51 -17.36 10.70
C LYS A 100 -2.73 -16.08 9.92
N ALA A 101 -1.71 -15.22 9.95
CA ALA A 101 -1.60 -14.09 9.04
C ALA A 101 -0.86 -14.52 7.75
N TYR A 102 -1.19 -13.87 6.64
CA TYR A 102 -0.62 -14.11 5.31
C TYR A 102 -0.30 -12.81 4.61
N ASN A 103 0.96 -12.61 4.28
CA ASN A 103 1.37 -11.51 3.41
C ASN A 103 0.88 -11.75 1.99
N ILE A 104 0.27 -10.72 1.40
CA ILE A 104 -0.28 -10.77 0.03
C ILE A 104 0.35 -9.67 -0.81
N SER A 105 0.98 -10.07 -1.91
CA SER A 105 1.50 -9.15 -2.93
C SER A 105 1.60 -9.86 -4.28
N ASN A 106 1.94 -9.12 -5.32
CA ASN A 106 2.23 -9.73 -6.63
C ASN A 106 3.55 -10.54 -6.64
N GLY A 107 4.30 -10.58 -5.52
CA GLY A 107 5.53 -11.36 -5.37
C GLY A 107 6.70 -10.87 -6.22
N THR A 108 6.62 -9.67 -6.80
CA THR A 108 7.65 -9.08 -7.64
C THR A 108 7.88 -7.63 -7.18
N PRO A 109 8.86 -7.38 -6.31
CA PRO A 109 9.19 -6.03 -5.85
C PRO A 109 9.69 -5.14 -7.00
N ILE A 110 9.13 -3.93 -7.09
CA ILE A 110 9.42 -2.97 -8.16
C ILE A 110 9.86 -1.63 -7.54
N PRO A 111 10.76 -0.85 -8.19
CA PRO A 111 11.08 0.49 -7.75
C PRO A 111 9.82 1.36 -7.67
N TYR A 112 9.56 1.93 -6.50
CA TYR A 112 8.33 2.69 -6.22
C TYR A 112 8.12 3.84 -7.23
N TRP A 113 9.17 4.57 -7.54
CA TRP A 113 9.08 5.73 -8.42
C TRP A 113 8.91 5.39 -9.89
N ASP A 114 9.31 4.17 -10.32
CA ASP A 114 9.03 3.68 -11.66
C ASP A 114 7.53 3.45 -11.84
N VAL A 115 6.89 2.87 -10.82
CA VAL A 115 5.43 2.67 -10.79
C VAL A 115 4.69 4.01 -10.79
N VAL A 116 5.09 4.95 -9.93
CA VAL A 116 4.51 6.30 -9.90
C VAL A 116 4.63 6.99 -11.25
N ASN A 117 5.83 6.98 -11.84
CA ASN A 117 6.07 7.62 -13.13
C ASN A 117 5.39 6.91 -14.30
N TYR A 118 5.15 5.59 -14.20
CA TYR A 118 4.32 4.89 -15.16
C TYR A 118 2.90 5.46 -15.18
N VAL A 119 2.26 5.55 -14.01
CA VAL A 119 0.90 6.13 -13.89
C VAL A 119 0.87 7.58 -14.37
N MET A 120 1.88 8.40 -14.03
CA MET A 120 1.95 9.80 -14.50
C MET A 120 1.94 9.84 -16.03
N ARG A 121 2.76 9.02 -16.71
CA ARG A 121 2.79 8.95 -18.17
C ARG A 121 1.46 8.52 -18.75
N GLN A 122 0.84 7.46 -18.22
CA GLN A 122 -0.46 6.98 -18.69
C GLN A 122 -1.57 8.04 -18.55
N MET A 123 -1.46 8.89 -17.54
CA MET A 123 -2.42 9.96 -17.25
C MET A 123 -2.06 11.30 -17.91
N HIS A 124 -1.04 11.33 -18.80
CA HIS A 124 -0.53 12.56 -19.45
C HIS A 124 -0.13 13.67 -18.46
N VAL A 125 0.32 13.27 -17.26
CA VAL A 125 0.88 14.16 -16.25
C VAL A 125 2.41 14.09 -16.34
N PRO A 126 3.14 15.22 -16.25
CA PRO A 126 4.59 15.21 -16.28
C PRO A 126 5.18 14.26 -15.22
N PRO A 127 6.23 13.48 -15.55
CA PRO A 127 6.85 12.58 -14.58
C PRO A 127 7.48 13.36 -13.42
N VAL A 128 7.61 12.70 -12.28
CA VAL A 128 8.32 13.25 -11.11
C VAL A 128 9.82 13.14 -11.38
N THR A 129 10.51 14.29 -11.43
CA THR A 129 11.95 14.36 -11.72
C THR A 129 12.75 15.07 -10.64
N ARG A 130 12.07 15.77 -9.74
CA ARG A 130 12.72 16.48 -8.64
C ARG A 130 13.07 15.54 -7.51
N TYR A 131 14.24 15.74 -6.90
CA TYR A 131 14.70 14.94 -5.77
C TYR A 131 14.69 15.75 -4.47
N ARG A 132 14.44 15.05 -3.36
CA ARG A 132 14.53 15.60 -1.99
C ARG A 132 15.26 14.61 -1.08
N GLY A 133 16.13 15.12 -0.24
CA GLY A 133 16.79 14.32 0.78
C GLY A 133 15.76 13.76 1.79
N PRO A 134 15.91 12.49 2.22
CA PRO A 134 14.93 11.85 3.11
C PRO A 134 14.83 12.55 4.48
N GLY A 135 15.92 13.07 5.01
CA GLY A 135 15.94 13.82 6.28
C GLY A 135 15.10 15.10 6.20
N MET A 136 15.28 15.90 5.13
CA MET A 136 14.47 17.11 4.90
C MET A 136 13.00 16.76 4.74
N ALA A 137 12.68 15.76 3.92
CA ALA A 137 11.30 15.34 3.70
C ALA A 137 10.65 14.87 5.02
N TYR A 138 11.38 14.13 5.86
CA TYR A 138 10.90 13.68 7.16
C TYR A 138 10.61 14.84 8.12
N SER A 139 11.48 15.85 8.16
CA SER A 139 11.28 17.07 8.98
C SER A 139 10.05 17.86 8.50
N VAL A 140 9.88 18.02 7.19
CA VAL A 140 8.69 18.66 6.60
C VAL A 140 7.42 17.87 6.95
N GLY A 141 7.47 16.53 6.87
CA GLY A 141 6.37 15.67 7.27
C GLY A 141 5.99 15.85 8.75
N ALA A 142 6.99 15.90 9.65
CA ALA A 142 6.76 16.12 11.07
C ALA A 142 6.12 17.50 11.36
N LEU A 143 6.60 18.54 10.71
CA LEU A 143 6.04 19.88 10.83
C LEU A 143 4.61 19.94 10.29
N SER A 144 4.34 19.30 9.14
CA SER A 144 3.00 19.20 8.56
C SER A 144 2.02 18.50 9.50
N GLU A 145 2.42 17.38 10.10
CA GLU A 145 1.60 16.66 11.08
C GLU A 145 1.32 17.52 12.33
N ALA A 146 2.33 18.24 12.85
CA ALA A 146 2.17 19.11 14.01
C ALA A 146 1.24 20.30 13.70
N ALA A 147 1.44 20.95 12.57
CA ALA A 147 0.59 22.07 12.14
C ALA A 147 -0.87 21.66 11.96
N CYS A 148 -1.13 20.50 11.32
CA CYS A 148 -2.49 20.01 11.14
C CYS A 148 -3.18 19.63 12.46
N LYS A 149 -2.45 19.16 13.47
CA LYS A 149 -3.00 18.88 14.81
C LYS A 149 -3.44 20.14 15.55
N LEU A 150 -2.71 21.25 15.32
CA LEU A 150 -3.00 22.53 15.96
C LEU A 150 -4.04 23.35 15.22
N TRP A 151 -4.36 23.01 13.96
CA TRP A 151 -5.29 23.75 13.14
C TRP A 151 -6.75 23.39 13.48
N PRO A 152 -7.66 24.38 13.51
CA PRO A 152 -9.10 24.13 13.66
C PRO A 152 -9.60 23.16 12.58
N GLY A 153 -10.38 22.13 12.96
CA GLY A 153 -10.87 21.11 12.04
C GLY A 153 -9.87 20.01 11.69
N GLN A 154 -8.65 20.07 12.18
CA GLN A 154 -7.58 19.05 12.03
C GLN A 154 -7.50 18.44 10.62
N PRO A 155 -7.18 19.22 9.58
CA PRO A 155 -7.13 18.73 8.21
C PRO A 155 -6.04 17.65 8.08
N ALA A 156 -6.24 16.71 7.16
CA ALA A 156 -5.24 15.67 6.90
C ALA A 156 -3.93 16.30 6.37
N PRO A 157 -2.77 15.96 6.93
CA PRO A 157 -1.49 16.47 6.47
C PRO A 157 -1.18 16.01 5.05
N THR A 158 -0.66 16.91 4.23
CA THR A 158 -0.31 16.63 2.82
C THR A 158 0.86 15.64 2.70
N LEU A 159 1.82 15.74 3.64
CA LEU A 159 2.96 14.84 3.75
C LEU A 159 3.06 14.37 5.20
N THR A 160 3.21 13.07 5.41
CA THR A 160 3.40 12.47 6.73
C THR A 160 4.76 11.80 6.81
N ARG A 161 5.28 11.63 8.03
CA ARG A 161 6.51 10.85 8.25
C ARG A 161 6.38 9.41 7.75
N LEU A 162 5.19 8.81 7.88
CA LEU A 162 4.88 7.50 7.34
C LEU A 162 4.99 7.50 5.81
N GLY A 163 4.34 8.45 5.15
CA GLY A 163 4.41 8.58 3.69
C GLY A 163 5.83 8.77 3.18
N VAL A 164 6.66 9.57 3.89
CA VAL A 164 8.09 9.72 3.56
C VAL A 164 8.84 8.39 3.64
N GLN A 165 8.58 7.59 4.67
CA GLN A 165 9.20 6.26 4.81
C GLN A 165 8.76 5.31 3.69
N GLU A 166 7.48 5.28 3.34
CA GLU A 166 6.94 4.45 2.26
C GLU A 166 7.52 4.82 0.89
N MET A 167 7.76 6.12 0.66
CA MET A 167 8.32 6.63 -0.60
C MET A 167 9.85 6.56 -0.70
N SER A 168 10.57 6.21 0.38
CA SER A 168 12.04 6.29 0.42
C SER A 168 12.75 5.04 0.90
N LYS A 169 12.03 4.05 1.43
CA LYS A 169 12.62 2.82 1.96
C LYS A 169 12.12 1.60 1.23
N ASP A 170 12.95 0.58 1.16
CA ASP A 170 12.52 -0.74 0.71
C ASP A 170 11.47 -1.29 1.66
N PHE A 171 10.43 -1.86 1.08
CA PHE A 171 9.41 -2.58 1.82
C PHE A 171 8.86 -3.71 0.95
N THR A 172 9.45 -4.87 1.10
CA THR A 172 9.10 -6.07 0.33
C THR A 172 8.61 -7.17 1.27
N LEU A 173 7.67 -7.98 0.81
CA LEU A 173 7.03 -9.03 1.56
C LEU A 173 7.48 -10.39 1.06
N ASP A 174 7.64 -11.33 1.97
CA ASP A 174 7.67 -12.75 1.65
C ASP A 174 6.24 -13.29 1.62
N ILE A 175 5.83 -13.88 0.50
CA ILE A 175 4.51 -14.47 0.29
C ILE A 175 4.52 -16.00 0.29
N SER A 176 5.63 -16.62 0.72
CA SER A 176 5.81 -18.08 0.70
C SER A 176 4.75 -18.79 1.53
N ARG A 177 4.34 -18.19 2.65
CA ARG A 177 3.27 -18.73 3.48
C ARG A 177 1.92 -18.75 2.76
N ALA A 178 1.56 -17.67 2.07
CA ALA A 178 0.33 -17.61 1.27
C ALA A 178 0.35 -18.64 0.13
N ARG A 179 1.49 -18.79 -0.54
CA ARG A 179 1.67 -19.83 -1.57
C ARG A 179 1.49 -21.23 -1.03
N HIS A 180 2.05 -21.50 0.14
CA HIS A 180 2.03 -22.86 0.72
C HIS A 180 0.66 -23.24 1.29
N TYR A 181 0.00 -22.35 2.02
CA TYR A 181 -1.22 -22.68 2.76
C TYR A 181 -2.51 -22.29 2.04
N LEU A 182 -2.46 -21.26 1.17
CA LEU A 182 -3.63 -20.76 0.45
C LEU A 182 -3.60 -21.10 -1.04
N ASP A 183 -2.57 -21.82 -1.51
CA ASP A 183 -2.31 -22.04 -2.95
C ASP A 183 -2.34 -20.72 -3.75
N TYR A 184 -1.84 -19.66 -3.11
CA TYR A 184 -1.86 -18.32 -3.68
C TYR A 184 -0.82 -18.16 -4.79
N ASP A 185 -1.29 -17.96 -6.01
CA ASP A 185 -0.46 -17.70 -7.18
C ASP A 185 -0.91 -16.40 -7.88
N PRO A 186 -0.20 -15.27 -7.68
CA PRO A 186 -0.59 -14.00 -8.28
C PRO A 186 -0.41 -14.03 -9.80
N LYS A 187 -1.51 -14.07 -10.54
CA LYS A 187 -1.54 -14.21 -12.01
C LYS A 187 -1.58 -12.88 -12.75
N VAL A 188 -2.19 -11.88 -12.14
CA VAL A 188 -2.35 -10.55 -12.78
C VAL A 188 -1.14 -9.68 -12.48
N SER A 189 -0.48 -9.19 -13.54
CA SER A 189 0.69 -8.34 -13.41
C SER A 189 0.33 -6.98 -12.79
N LEU A 190 1.30 -6.33 -12.13
CA LEU A 190 1.11 -4.97 -11.64
C LEU A 190 0.75 -4.00 -12.78
N TRP A 191 1.39 -4.15 -13.93
CA TRP A 191 1.18 -3.26 -15.06
C TRP A 191 -0.25 -3.33 -15.59
N THR A 192 -0.82 -4.53 -15.66
CA THR A 192 -2.24 -4.74 -16.00
C THR A 192 -3.16 -4.04 -15.01
N ALA A 193 -2.91 -4.18 -13.71
CA ALA A 193 -3.71 -3.53 -12.68
C ALA A 193 -3.59 -1.99 -12.72
N LEU A 194 -2.43 -1.46 -13.09
CA LEU A 194 -2.22 -0.02 -13.28
C LEU A 194 -2.95 0.50 -14.53
N ASP A 195 -2.96 -0.26 -15.61
CA ASP A 195 -3.71 0.09 -16.82
C ASP A 195 -5.22 0.10 -16.56
N GLU A 196 -5.73 -0.85 -15.79
CA GLU A 196 -7.12 -0.87 -15.33
C GLU A 196 -7.45 0.35 -14.45
N PHE A 197 -6.57 0.70 -13.50
CA PHE A 197 -6.70 1.92 -12.72
C PHE A 197 -6.78 3.15 -13.63
N CYS A 198 -5.83 3.29 -14.55
CA CYS A 198 -5.76 4.44 -15.43
C CYS A 198 -6.98 4.54 -16.35
N GLY A 199 -7.45 3.43 -16.90
CA GLY A 199 -8.65 3.36 -17.72
C GLY A 199 -9.91 3.77 -16.93
N TRP A 200 -10.07 3.20 -15.74
CA TRP A 200 -11.15 3.53 -14.83
C TRP A 200 -11.13 5.01 -14.43
N TRP A 201 -9.97 5.55 -14.05
CA TRP A 201 -9.83 6.94 -13.63
C TRP A 201 -10.15 7.93 -14.76
N LYS A 202 -9.65 7.68 -15.98
CA LYS A 202 -9.99 8.49 -17.16
C LYS A 202 -11.49 8.53 -17.42
N ALA A 203 -12.18 7.41 -17.23
CA ALA A 203 -13.63 7.35 -17.37
C ALA A 203 -14.37 8.18 -16.30
N GLN A 204 -13.81 8.33 -15.09
CA GLN A 204 -14.37 9.20 -14.04
C GLN A 204 -14.11 10.69 -14.29
N GLU A 205 -12.96 11.04 -14.87
CA GLU A 205 -12.60 12.43 -15.20
C GLU A 205 -13.24 12.94 -16.53
N SER A 206 -13.98 12.10 -17.23
CA SER A 206 -14.62 12.48 -18.48
C SER A 206 -15.65 13.63 -18.25
N PRO A 207 -15.59 14.73 -19.03
CA PRO A 207 -16.50 15.86 -18.88
C PRO A 207 -17.97 15.57 -19.26
N TYR A 208 -18.26 14.34 -19.66
CA TYR A 208 -19.62 13.89 -20.06
C TYR A 208 -20.36 13.11 -18.97
N ARG A 209 -19.92 13.21 -17.71
CA ARG A 209 -20.66 12.71 -16.54
C ARG A 209 -21.11 13.84 -15.65
#